data_5419bd5ce109f398b92114333dfa02f0
#
_entry.id   5419bd5ce109f398b92114333dfa02f0
#
_cell.length_a   1.000
_cell.length_b   1.000
_cell.length_c   1.000
_cell.angle_alpha   90.00
_cell.angle_beta   90.00
_cell.angle_gamma   90.00
#
_symmetry.space_group_name_H-M   'P 1'
#
loop_
_entity.id
_entity.type
_entity.pdbx_description
1 polymer ?
#
loop_
_entity_poly.entity_id
_entity_poly.type
_entity_poly.pdbx_seq_one_letter_code
_entity_poly.pdbx_strand_id
1 'polypeptide(L)'
;MGAPIIPAIIVNPGMSVIGADRNRFISGKVSAFTENLYNVVSQAVIEAVENMEDGDLYYGSADVSDLMYDKRKPFTFDGEIHRFRFVPKDENSNEIWVCEAGIHCTGFSGDATEISSDFPYYFKEYVKEKTCANVVYVQGAEVAITTDRTNVKYSNTAKNSKVKAYGIELAKRTMAIDNETPLDPVLNIKINEVAITADNQILILAVRQGLVDSVAVKDNSEYVIITELGYMELGNKIGIALVPGEIAPEILWGGATTKEESWTKTSWDYDTWENISKADKLICFGLCNDQVGYILPDNDIRAMLTENEEINVSSTKAGSILTESFSTLISSVK
;
A
#
# COMPACT_ATOMS: atom_id res chain seq x y z
N MET A 1 -8.93 0.83 0.11
CA MET A 1 -9.25 -0.37 0.93
C MET A 1 -8.93 -1.58 0.08
N GLY A 2 -7.71 -2.12 0.20
CA GLY A 2 -7.40 -3.42 -0.36
C GLY A 2 -8.31 -4.44 0.31
N ALA A 3 -9.08 -5.19 -0.47
CA ALA A 3 -9.71 -6.37 0.08
C ALA A 3 -8.56 -7.32 0.43
N PRO A 4 -8.39 -7.75 1.69
CA PRO A 4 -7.36 -8.72 2.00
C PRO A 4 -7.58 -9.94 1.13
N ILE A 5 -6.50 -10.57 0.66
CA ILE A 5 -6.53 -11.90 -0.01
C ILE A 5 -7.27 -12.92 0.84
N ILE A 6 -7.27 -12.70 2.12
CA ILE A 6 -8.17 -13.35 3.06
C ILE A 6 -9.33 -12.36 3.27
N PRO A 7 -10.41 -12.40 2.43
CA PRO A 7 -11.62 -11.69 2.77
C PRO A 7 -12.03 -12.27 4.10
N ALA A 8 -11.80 -11.48 5.16
CA ALA A 8 -12.07 -11.87 6.52
C ALA A 8 -12.48 -13.35 6.59
N ILE A 9 -11.54 -14.24 6.89
CA ILE A 9 -11.93 -15.41 7.64
C ILE A 9 -12.44 -14.80 8.93
N ILE A 10 -13.65 -14.27 8.90
CA ILE A 10 -14.44 -13.99 10.09
C ILE A 10 -14.80 -15.40 10.57
N VAL A 11 -13.80 -16.07 11.05
CA VAL A 11 -13.99 -17.24 11.88
C VAL A 11 -14.63 -16.67 13.12
N ASN A 12 -15.91 -16.89 13.21
CA ASN A 12 -16.63 -16.62 14.44
C ASN A 12 -15.79 -17.22 15.58
N PRO A 13 -15.31 -16.43 16.56
CA PRO A 13 -14.47 -16.96 17.63
C PRO A 13 -15.21 -18.11 18.29
N GLY A 14 -14.72 -19.36 18.14
CA GLY A 14 -15.38 -20.55 18.63
C GLY A 14 -15.72 -21.61 17.55
N MET A 15 -15.52 -21.33 16.27
CA MET A 15 -15.68 -22.36 15.24
C MET A 15 -14.35 -23.05 14.95
N SER A 16 -14.33 -24.37 15.15
CA SER A 16 -13.24 -25.22 14.68
C SER A 16 -13.27 -25.25 13.16
N VAL A 17 -12.14 -24.94 12.53
CA VAL A 17 -11.96 -25.04 11.07
C VAL A 17 -12.03 -26.51 10.60
N ILE A 18 -11.84 -27.45 11.52
CA ILE A 18 -11.87 -28.90 11.27
C ILE A 18 -13.29 -29.41 11.53
N GLY A 19 -13.99 -29.81 10.47
CA GLY A 19 -15.34 -30.40 10.54
C GLY A 19 -16.50 -29.42 10.40
N ALA A 20 -16.27 -28.19 10.01
CA ALA A 20 -17.34 -27.24 9.74
C ALA A 20 -18.09 -27.57 8.43
N ASP A 21 -19.41 -27.44 8.47
CA ASP A 21 -20.26 -27.55 7.31
C ASP A 21 -19.88 -26.50 6.26
N ARG A 22 -19.58 -26.95 5.03
CA ARG A 22 -19.23 -26.08 3.88
C ARG A 22 -20.24 -24.95 3.66
N ASN A 23 -21.51 -25.17 4.00
CA ASN A 23 -22.56 -24.18 3.87
C ASN A 23 -22.48 -23.01 4.90
N ARG A 24 -21.57 -23.09 5.86
CA ARG A 24 -21.34 -22.04 6.88
C ARG A 24 -20.15 -21.13 6.57
N PHE A 25 -19.29 -21.50 5.63
CA PHE A 25 -18.23 -20.64 5.14
C PHE A 25 -18.77 -19.88 3.92
N ILE A 26 -19.24 -18.70 4.17
CA ILE A 26 -19.62 -17.77 3.11
C ILE A 26 -18.39 -16.87 2.92
N SER A 27 -17.83 -16.82 1.71
CA SER A 27 -16.91 -15.76 1.36
C SER A 27 -17.63 -14.45 1.69
N GLY A 28 -17.00 -13.52 2.40
CA GLY A 28 -17.64 -12.23 2.71
C GLY A 28 -17.96 -11.36 1.49
N LYS A 29 -17.78 -11.92 0.28
CA LYS A 29 -18.04 -11.29 -1.00
C LYS A 29 -19.54 -11.20 -1.25
N VAL A 30 -20.07 -9.99 -1.22
CA VAL A 30 -21.44 -9.69 -1.61
C VAL A 30 -21.44 -9.29 -3.08
N SER A 31 -21.98 -10.13 -3.95
CA SER A 31 -21.98 -9.91 -5.41
C SER A 31 -22.48 -8.52 -5.80
N ALA A 32 -23.62 -8.09 -5.23
CA ALA A 32 -24.18 -6.77 -5.50
C ALA A 32 -23.25 -5.62 -5.10
N PHE A 33 -22.51 -5.76 -4.00
CA PHE A 33 -21.50 -4.77 -3.59
C PHE A 33 -20.32 -4.73 -4.58
N THR A 34 -19.83 -5.91 -4.97
CA THR A 34 -18.70 -6.02 -5.91
C THR A 34 -19.06 -5.46 -7.28
N GLU A 35 -20.23 -5.79 -7.81
CA GLU A 35 -20.72 -5.25 -9.08
C GLU A 35 -20.88 -3.72 -9.02
N ASN A 36 -21.46 -3.21 -7.94
CA ASN A 36 -21.56 -1.76 -7.74
C ASN A 36 -20.19 -1.09 -7.66
N LEU A 37 -19.22 -1.71 -6.95
CA LEU A 37 -17.85 -1.21 -6.87
C LEU A 37 -17.20 -1.11 -8.25
N TYR A 38 -17.32 -2.17 -9.08
CA TYR A 38 -16.79 -2.15 -10.45
C TYR A 38 -17.42 -1.04 -11.29
N ASN A 39 -18.74 -0.88 -11.22
CA ASN A 39 -19.44 0.16 -11.97
C ASN A 39 -19.02 1.56 -11.52
N VAL A 40 -18.95 1.82 -10.21
CA VAL A 40 -18.57 3.14 -9.67
C VAL A 40 -17.13 3.49 -10.02
N VAL A 41 -16.20 2.54 -9.86
CA VAL A 41 -14.79 2.76 -10.21
C VAL A 41 -14.61 2.98 -11.70
N SER A 42 -15.25 2.15 -12.54
CA SER A 42 -15.19 2.32 -13.99
C SER A 42 -15.75 3.67 -14.43
N GLN A 43 -16.88 4.08 -13.87
CA GLN A 43 -17.48 5.38 -14.17
C GLN A 43 -16.60 6.54 -13.73
N ALA A 44 -15.97 6.45 -12.55
CA ALA A 44 -15.03 7.46 -12.06
C ALA A 44 -13.82 7.62 -12.97
N VAL A 45 -13.29 6.53 -13.52
CA VAL A 45 -12.19 6.58 -14.51
C VAL A 45 -12.64 7.25 -15.81
N ILE A 46 -13.82 6.90 -16.32
CA ILE A 46 -14.37 7.54 -17.53
C ILE A 46 -14.55 9.04 -17.31
N GLU A 47 -15.16 9.43 -16.21
CA GLU A 47 -15.38 10.85 -15.87
C GLU A 47 -14.04 11.60 -15.71
N ALA A 48 -13.02 10.97 -15.12
CA ALA A 48 -11.70 11.58 -14.99
C ALA A 48 -11.05 11.83 -16.36
N VAL A 49 -11.20 10.90 -17.30
CA VAL A 49 -10.68 11.06 -18.68
C VAL A 49 -11.46 12.13 -19.45
N GLU A 50 -12.77 12.15 -19.33
CA GLU A 50 -13.63 13.14 -20.01
C GLU A 50 -13.46 14.56 -19.49
N ASN A 51 -13.04 14.71 -18.23
CA ASN A 51 -12.82 16.01 -17.57
C ASN A 51 -11.32 16.35 -17.42
N MET A 52 -10.43 15.72 -18.21
CA MET A 52 -9.04 16.13 -18.23
C MET A 52 -8.89 17.56 -18.70
N GLU A 53 -8.02 18.31 -18.06
CA GLU A 53 -7.72 19.70 -18.40
C GLU A 53 -6.22 19.97 -18.38
N ASP A 54 -5.79 21.02 -19.05
CA ASP A 54 -4.40 21.46 -19.04
C ASP A 54 -4.01 22.03 -17.68
N GLY A 55 -2.80 21.72 -17.25
CA GLY A 55 -2.25 22.22 -15.99
C GLY A 55 -0.77 21.96 -15.85
N ASP A 56 -0.20 22.45 -14.77
CA ASP A 56 1.19 22.22 -14.40
C ASP A 56 1.24 21.26 -13.21
N LEU A 57 2.20 20.32 -13.25
CA LEU A 57 2.41 19.33 -12.20
C LEU A 57 3.67 19.66 -11.42
N TYR A 58 3.56 19.62 -10.10
CA TYR A 58 4.66 19.85 -9.16
C TYR A 58 4.81 18.66 -8.22
N TYR A 59 6.04 18.43 -7.78
CA TYR A 59 6.36 17.45 -6.76
C TYR A 59 7.10 18.10 -5.60
N GLY A 60 6.73 17.72 -4.36
CA GLY A 60 7.43 18.09 -3.14
C GLY A 60 7.13 17.12 -2.02
N SER A 61 7.92 17.16 -0.96
CA SER A 61 7.76 16.30 0.20
C SER A 61 7.99 17.03 1.52
N ALA A 62 7.51 16.44 2.61
CA ALA A 62 7.75 16.92 3.96
C ALA A 62 8.05 15.77 4.91
N ASP A 63 8.96 15.99 5.86
CA ASP A 63 9.25 15.05 6.94
C ASP A 63 8.03 14.89 7.87
N VAL A 64 7.61 13.66 8.04
CA VAL A 64 6.55 13.22 8.94
C VAL A 64 6.99 12.01 9.79
N SER A 65 8.28 11.75 9.87
CA SER A 65 8.85 10.59 10.55
C SER A 65 8.44 10.49 12.03
N ASP A 66 8.26 11.61 12.71
CA ASP A 66 7.77 11.68 14.09
C ASP A 66 6.26 11.37 14.26
N LEU A 67 5.55 11.21 13.15
CA LEU A 67 4.16 10.75 13.10
C LEU A 67 4.05 9.25 12.75
N MET A 68 5.18 8.57 12.55
CA MET A 68 5.27 7.19 12.15
C MET A 68 5.87 6.33 13.26
N TYR A 69 5.42 5.09 13.35
CA TYR A 69 5.97 4.10 14.27
C TYR A 69 6.08 2.76 13.57
N ASP A 70 7.31 2.26 13.48
CA ASP A 70 7.61 0.94 12.96
C ASP A 70 7.58 -0.10 14.08
N LYS A 71 6.79 -1.15 13.91
CA LYS A 71 6.63 -2.25 14.89
C LYS A 71 7.60 -3.40 14.65
N ARG A 72 8.19 -3.48 13.45
CA ARG A 72 8.99 -4.61 13.00
C ARG A 72 10.42 -4.19 12.72
N LYS A 73 11.39 -4.96 13.23
CA LYS A 73 12.78 -4.81 12.84
C LYS A 73 13.04 -5.42 11.44
N PRO A 74 13.93 -4.80 10.67
CA PRO A 74 14.71 -3.58 10.95
C PRO A 74 13.80 -2.35 10.91
N PHE A 75 14.02 -1.36 11.78
CA PHE A 75 13.21 -0.13 11.78
C PHE A 75 13.60 0.75 10.60
N THR A 76 12.97 0.52 9.47
CA THR A 76 13.23 1.22 8.21
C THR A 76 11.92 1.68 7.60
N PHE A 77 11.83 2.95 7.23
CA PHE A 77 10.68 3.51 6.50
C PHE A 77 11.08 4.81 5.81
N ASP A 78 10.35 5.18 4.76
CA ASP A 78 10.39 6.52 4.21
C ASP A 78 9.62 7.45 5.17
N GLY A 79 10.33 8.33 5.85
CA GLY A 79 9.77 9.24 6.84
C GLY A 79 9.06 10.46 6.24
N GLU A 80 8.73 10.45 4.97
CA GLU A 80 8.17 11.59 4.25
C GLU A 80 6.69 11.38 3.89
N ILE A 81 5.96 12.48 3.73
CA ILE A 81 4.74 12.53 2.92
C ILE A 81 5.07 13.21 1.60
N HIS A 82 4.75 12.55 0.50
CA HIS A 82 4.95 13.02 -0.85
C HIS A 82 3.68 13.67 -1.37
N ARG A 83 3.83 14.79 -2.11
CA ARG A 83 2.72 15.48 -2.74
C ARG A 83 3.01 15.73 -4.21
N PHE A 84 2.17 15.19 -5.09
CA PHE A 84 2.03 15.62 -6.46
C PHE A 84 0.89 16.62 -6.51
N ARG A 85 1.17 17.85 -6.92
CA ARG A 85 0.20 18.94 -6.98
C ARG A 85 -0.03 19.34 -8.42
N PHE A 86 -1.22 19.05 -8.94
CA PHE A 86 -1.68 19.52 -10.24
C PHE A 86 -2.39 20.87 -10.07
N VAL A 87 -1.92 21.85 -10.80
CA VAL A 87 -2.46 23.20 -10.85
C VAL A 87 -3.10 23.40 -12.21
N PRO A 88 -4.44 23.43 -12.31
CA PRO A 88 -5.13 23.63 -13.58
C PRO A 88 -4.88 25.05 -14.13
N LYS A 89 -4.92 25.19 -15.48
CA LYS A 89 -4.86 26.50 -16.13
C LYS A 89 -6.18 27.26 -16.10
N ASP A 90 -7.30 26.54 -15.94
CA ASP A 90 -8.60 27.18 -15.70
C ASP A 90 -8.70 27.64 -14.25
N GLU A 91 -8.80 28.97 -14.04
CA GLU A 91 -8.91 29.58 -12.71
C GLU A 91 -10.18 29.17 -11.94
N ASN A 92 -11.17 28.58 -12.62
CA ASN A 92 -12.38 28.08 -11.98
C ASN A 92 -12.24 26.62 -11.50
N SER A 93 -11.20 25.93 -11.92
CA SER A 93 -10.93 24.53 -11.50
C SER A 93 -10.11 24.51 -10.21
N ASN A 94 -10.37 23.50 -9.39
CA ASN A 94 -9.62 23.29 -8.15
C ASN A 94 -8.34 22.49 -8.41
N GLU A 95 -7.30 22.79 -7.65
CA GLU A 95 -6.10 21.95 -7.62
C GLU A 95 -6.44 20.50 -7.25
N ILE A 96 -5.64 19.56 -7.76
CA ILE A 96 -5.68 18.15 -7.38
C ILE A 96 -4.34 17.78 -6.76
N TRP A 97 -4.38 17.23 -5.55
CA TRP A 97 -3.21 16.72 -4.86
C TRP A 97 -3.27 15.21 -4.75
N VAL A 98 -2.26 14.52 -5.24
CA VAL A 98 -2.03 13.11 -4.94
C VAL A 98 -0.97 13.05 -3.86
N CYS A 99 -1.36 12.57 -2.68
CA CYS A 99 -0.49 12.50 -1.50
C CYS A 99 -0.26 11.05 -1.12
N GLU A 100 0.99 10.68 -0.92
CA GLU A 100 1.40 9.33 -0.56
C GLU A 100 2.20 9.35 0.74
N ALA A 101 1.95 8.39 1.62
CA ALA A 101 2.80 8.05 2.75
C ALA A 101 2.62 6.59 3.16
N GLY A 102 3.70 5.94 3.57
CA GLY A 102 3.70 4.54 4.03
C GLY A 102 3.18 4.41 5.46
N ILE A 103 1.89 4.67 5.71
CA ILE A 103 1.30 4.67 7.05
C ILE A 103 -0.01 3.90 7.06
N HIS A 104 -0.09 2.78 7.77
CA HIS A 104 -1.35 2.05 7.94
C HIS A 104 -2.48 2.93 8.51
N CYS A 105 -3.65 2.85 7.88
CA CYS A 105 -4.87 3.51 8.34
C CYS A 105 -5.48 2.80 9.57
N THR A 106 -4.72 2.73 10.67
CA THR A 106 -5.06 2.03 11.91
C THR A 106 -5.14 2.97 13.12
N GLY A 107 -5.50 4.23 12.89
CA GLY A 107 -5.67 5.23 13.94
C GLY A 107 -6.81 4.89 14.90
N PHE A 108 -7.89 4.27 14.42
CA PHE A 108 -8.88 3.63 15.25
C PHE A 108 -8.36 2.28 15.73
N SER A 109 -8.44 1.99 17.02
CA SER A 109 -8.03 0.70 17.56
C SER A 109 -9.02 -0.42 17.19
N GLY A 110 -8.61 -1.69 17.34
CA GLY A 110 -9.41 -2.87 17.03
C GLY A 110 -10.78 -2.99 17.73
N ASP A 111 -11.09 -2.12 18.72
CA ASP A 111 -12.41 -2.08 19.34
C ASP A 111 -13.43 -1.23 18.57
N ALA A 112 -13.03 -0.61 17.45
CA ALA A 112 -13.97 0.12 16.61
C ALA A 112 -14.91 -0.85 15.90
N THR A 113 -16.22 -0.61 16.03
CA THR A 113 -17.28 -1.41 15.40
C THR A 113 -17.89 -0.71 14.18
N GLU A 114 -17.42 0.48 13.86
CA GLU A 114 -17.89 1.30 12.75
C GLU A 114 -16.87 1.30 11.61
N ILE A 115 -17.38 1.31 10.38
CA ILE A 115 -16.54 1.49 9.18
C ILE A 115 -16.11 2.95 9.13
N SER A 116 -14.80 3.17 8.96
CA SER A 116 -14.21 4.50 8.89
C SER A 116 -13.09 4.52 7.82
N SER A 117 -12.90 5.67 7.19
CA SER A 117 -11.74 5.95 6.35
C SER A 117 -10.50 6.36 7.16
N ASP A 118 -10.55 6.26 8.49
CA ASP A 118 -9.48 6.60 9.42
C ASP A 118 -8.95 8.05 9.24
N PHE A 119 -7.67 8.30 9.55
CA PHE A 119 -7.06 9.63 9.45
C PHE A 119 -7.07 10.23 8.03
N PRO A 120 -7.01 9.47 6.92
CA PRO A 120 -7.07 10.06 5.58
C PRO A 120 -8.33 10.87 5.31
N TYR A 121 -9.45 10.51 5.91
CA TYR A 121 -10.66 11.32 5.82
C TYR A 121 -10.44 12.74 6.38
N TYR A 122 -9.92 12.84 7.59
CA TYR A 122 -9.69 14.13 8.25
C TYR A 122 -8.57 14.93 7.59
N PHE A 123 -7.57 14.24 7.03
CA PHE A 123 -6.53 14.82 6.22
C PHE A 123 -7.11 15.52 4.99
N LYS A 124 -7.89 14.79 4.19
CA LYS A 124 -8.50 15.32 2.96
C LYS A 124 -9.48 16.47 3.23
N GLU A 125 -10.35 16.31 4.22
CA GLU A 125 -11.32 17.34 4.57
C GLU A 125 -10.64 18.62 5.03
N TYR A 126 -9.55 18.53 5.81
CA TYR A 126 -8.82 19.71 6.27
C TYR A 126 -8.11 20.44 5.12
N VAL A 127 -7.44 19.71 4.22
CA VAL A 127 -6.83 20.31 3.03
C VAL A 127 -7.89 21.01 2.19
N LYS A 128 -9.01 20.34 1.90
CA LYS A 128 -10.10 20.89 1.12
C LYS A 128 -10.70 22.15 1.75
N GLU A 129 -10.90 22.15 3.07
CA GLU A 129 -11.40 23.34 3.80
C GLU A 129 -10.46 24.53 3.68
N LYS A 130 -9.14 24.32 3.66
CA LYS A 130 -8.15 25.39 3.71
C LYS A 130 -7.66 25.87 2.35
N THR A 131 -7.71 25.00 1.33
CA THR A 131 -7.11 25.27 0.02
C THR A 131 -8.09 25.15 -1.15
N CYS A 132 -9.28 24.57 -0.92
CA CYS A 132 -10.21 24.11 -1.96
C CYS A 132 -9.67 22.95 -2.82
N ALA A 133 -8.44 22.49 -2.64
CA ALA A 133 -7.88 21.38 -3.41
C ALA A 133 -8.62 20.06 -3.16
N ASN A 134 -8.76 19.27 -4.20
CA ASN A 134 -9.21 17.88 -4.09
C ASN A 134 -8.00 16.98 -3.79
N VAL A 135 -8.15 16.03 -2.87
CA VAL A 135 -7.04 15.19 -2.43
C VAL A 135 -7.33 13.71 -2.67
N VAL A 136 -6.38 13.04 -3.33
CA VAL A 136 -6.25 11.59 -3.38
C VAL A 136 -5.16 11.18 -2.40
N TYR A 137 -5.45 10.30 -1.45
CA TYR A 137 -4.46 9.72 -0.55
C TYR A 137 -4.13 8.31 -1.00
N VAL A 138 -2.85 8.00 -1.13
CA VAL A 138 -2.33 6.71 -1.57
C VAL A 138 -1.46 6.12 -0.47
N GLN A 139 -1.58 4.82 -0.24
CA GLN A 139 -0.71 4.09 0.67
C GLN A 139 0.65 3.84 0.02
N GLY A 140 1.70 3.98 0.84
CA GLY A 140 3.06 3.67 0.42
C GLY A 140 3.52 2.28 0.85
N ALA A 141 4.81 2.15 1.09
CA ALA A 141 5.40 0.95 1.69
C ALA A 141 5.11 0.95 3.18
N GLU A 142 4.16 0.16 3.62
CA GLU A 142 3.57 0.31 4.94
C GLU A 142 3.67 -0.92 5.86
N VAL A 143 4.31 -2.02 5.45
CA VAL A 143 4.44 -3.19 6.32
C VAL A 143 4.98 -2.78 7.69
N ALA A 144 4.18 -3.08 8.72
CA ALA A 144 4.44 -2.76 10.12
C ALA A 144 4.48 -1.27 10.50
N ILE A 145 4.36 -0.34 9.56
CA ILE A 145 4.34 1.09 9.84
C ILE A 145 2.94 1.54 10.24
N THR A 146 2.82 2.16 11.40
CA THR A 146 1.54 2.66 11.93
C THR A 146 1.63 4.11 12.38
N THR A 147 0.48 4.69 12.73
CA THR A 147 0.42 6.06 13.24
C THR A 147 1.10 6.19 14.60
N ASP A 148 2.09 7.08 14.74
CA ASP A 148 2.52 7.58 16.04
C ASP A 148 1.72 8.84 16.39
N ARG A 149 0.95 8.76 17.45
CA ARG A 149 0.08 9.85 17.93
C ARG A 149 0.62 10.49 19.20
N THR A 150 1.84 10.16 19.62
CA THR A 150 2.43 10.69 20.86
C THR A 150 2.75 12.17 20.73
N ASN A 151 3.18 12.59 19.53
CA ASN A 151 3.55 13.97 19.22
C ASN A 151 2.37 14.83 18.77
N VAL A 152 1.18 14.24 18.56
CA VAL A 152 0.01 15.00 18.10
C VAL A 152 -0.69 15.68 19.26
N LYS A 153 -0.75 17.00 19.23
CA LYS A 153 -1.47 17.80 20.24
C LYS A 153 -2.98 17.73 20.00
N TYR A 154 -3.72 17.27 20.99
CA TYR A 154 -5.18 17.26 20.98
C TYR A 154 -5.72 17.65 22.37
N SER A 155 -6.82 18.41 22.38
CA SER A 155 -7.45 18.90 23.61
C SER A 155 -8.48 17.95 24.21
N ASN A 156 -8.79 16.85 23.50
CA ASN A 156 -9.84 15.91 23.86
C ASN A 156 -9.25 14.50 23.89
N THR A 157 -9.60 13.72 24.90
CA THR A 157 -9.16 12.34 25.11
C THR A 157 -10.03 11.32 24.37
N ALA A 158 -11.09 11.73 23.68
CA ALA A 158 -11.91 10.83 22.88
C ALA A 158 -11.08 10.23 21.73
N LYS A 159 -11.25 8.94 21.47
CA LYS A 159 -10.52 8.18 20.48
C LYS A 159 -10.57 8.83 19.08
N ASN A 160 -11.77 9.27 18.67
CA ASN A 160 -11.97 9.93 17.37
C ASN A 160 -11.20 11.26 17.26
N SER A 161 -11.06 11.99 18.38
CA SER A 161 -10.31 13.24 18.42
C SER A 161 -8.83 13.05 18.18
N LYS A 162 -8.24 11.91 18.60
CA LYS A 162 -6.83 11.58 18.32
C LYS A 162 -6.59 11.32 16.84
N VAL A 163 -7.46 10.53 16.22
CA VAL A 163 -7.37 10.21 14.79
C VAL A 163 -7.60 11.45 13.94
N LYS A 164 -8.60 12.26 14.30
CA LYS A 164 -8.86 13.56 13.65
C LYS A 164 -7.67 14.49 13.79
N ALA A 165 -7.11 14.64 15.00
CA ALA A 165 -5.96 15.50 15.23
C ALA A 165 -4.72 15.05 14.43
N TYR A 166 -4.52 13.74 14.31
CA TYR A 166 -3.46 13.16 13.51
C TYR A 166 -3.61 13.52 12.02
N GLY A 167 -4.80 13.29 11.44
CA GLY A 167 -5.05 13.65 10.04
C GLY A 167 -4.88 15.15 9.76
N ILE A 168 -5.31 16.01 10.72
CA ILE A 168 -5.11 17.47 10.61
C ILE A 168 -3.62 17.85 10.68
N GLU A 169 -2.84 17.19 11.55
CA GLU A 169 -1.41 17.47 11.65
C GLU A 169 -0.67 17.07 10.39
N LEU A 170 -0.96 15.89 9.85
CA LEU A 170 -0.43 15.43 8.58
C LEU A 170 -0.78 16.42 7.44
N ALA A 171 -2.04 16.89 7.40
CA ALA A 171 -2.50 17.89 6.42
C ALA A 171 -1.72 19.21 6.52
N LYS A 172 -1.46 19.70 7.74
CA LYS A 172 -0.69 20.93 7.94
C LYS A 172 0.73 20.80 7.41
N ARG A 173 1.40 19.70 7.65
CA ARG A 173 2.76 19.45 7.12
C ARG A 173 2.76 19.35 5.62
N THR A 174 1.79 18.66 5.04
CA THR A 174 1.62 18.57 3.59
C THR A 174 1.36 19.95 2.96
N MET A 175 0.55 20.78 3.60
CA MET A 175 0.27 22.16 3.12
C MET A 175 1.48 23.08 3.26
N ALA A 176 2.39 22.79 4.19
CA ALA A 176 3.59 23.59 4.42
C ALA A 176 4.77 23.20 3.49
N ILE A 177 4.59 22.26 2.58
CA ILE A 177 5.62 21.89 1.60
C ILE A 177 5.95 23.12 0.76
N ASP A 178 7.20 23.55 0.79
CA ASP A 178 7.74 24.72 0.10
C ASP A 178 8.92 24.39 -0.84
N ASN A 179 9.32 23.11 -0.90
CA ASN A 179 10.40 22.59 -1.73
C ASN A 179 9.93 22.03 -3.08
N GLU A 180 8.77 22.45 -3.55
CA GLU A 180 8.19 21.94 -4.81
C GLU A 180 9.06 22.24 -6.02
N THR A 181 9.17 21.23 -6.88
CA THR A 181 9.79 21.35 -8.20
C THR A 181 8.78 21.04 -9.30
N PRO A 182 8.79 21.81 -10.40
CA PRO A 182 7.94 21.48 -11.54
C PRO A 182 8.41 20.17 -12.18
N LEU A 183 7.45 19.38 -12.63
CA LEU A 183 7.70 18.17 -13.39
C LEU A 183 7.44 18.42 -14.87
N ASP A 184 8.31 17.92 -15.73
CA ASP A 184 8.11 17.95 -17.17
C ASP A 184 6.87 17.10 -17.54
N PRO A 185 6.15 17.45 -18.65
CA PRO A 185 4.96 16.73 -19.08
C PRO A 185 5.32 15.37 -19.73
N VAL A 186 6.05 14.55 -19.00
CA VAL A 186 6.48 13.23 -19.41
C VAL A 186 5.93 12.19 -18.45
N LEU A 187 5.21 11.22 -19.00
CA LEU A 187 4.69 10.06 -18.29
C LEU A 187 5.13 8.80 -19.03
N ASN A 188 5.95 7.99 -18.38
CA ASN A 188 6.26 6.63 -18.80
C ASN A 188 5.62 5.67 -17.81
N ILE A 189 4.91 4.67 -18.30
CA ILE A 189 4.33 3.63 -17.46
C ILE A 189 4.53 2.26 -18.08
N LYS A 190 4.88 1.31 -17.27
CA LYS A 190 4.97 -0.09 -17.67
C LYS A 190 4.48 -1.00 -16.56
N ILE A 191 3.73 -2.02 -16.96
CA ILE A 191 3.18 -3.05 -16.07
C ILE A 191 3.53 -4.41 -16.67
N ASN A 192 3.98 -5.33 -15.83
CA ASN A 192 4.25 -6.72 -16.19
C ASN A 192 3.44 -7.66 -15.30
N GLU A 193 2.92 -8.72 -15.89
CA GLU A 193 2.37 -9.84 -15.15
C GLU A 193 3.49 -10.59 -14.42
N VAL A 194 3.26 -10.97 -13.18
CA VAL A 194 4.19 -11.70 -12.33
C VAL A 194 3.49 -12.89 -11.71
N ALA A 195 4.14 -14.05 -11.78
CA ALA A 195 3.68 -15.27 -11.13
C ALA A 195 4.42 -15.48 -9.79
N ILE A 196 3.69 -15.47 -8.68
CA ILE A 196 4.24 -15.69 -7.34
C ILE A 196 3.82 -17.07 -6.85
N THR A 197 4.77 -17.95 -6.55
CA THR A 197 4.48 -19.27 -5.97
C THR A 197 3.96 -19.10 -4.55
N ALA A 198 2.72 -19.52 -4.30
CA ALA A 198 2.11 -19.47 -2.98
C ALA A 198 2.52 -20.69 -2.16
N ASP A 199 3.11 -20.47 -0.99
CA ASP A 199 3.54 -21.54 -0.08
C ASP A 199 2.90 -21.44 1.32
N ASN A 200 2.08 -20.44 1.59
CA ASN A 200 1.30 -20.32 2.82
C ASN A 200 0.21 -21.42 2.86
N GLN A 201 0.40 -22.41 3.71
CA GLN A 201 -0.49 -23.56 3.81
C GLN A 201 -1.91 -23.21 4.28
N ILE A 202 -2.07 -22.14 5.07
CA ILE A 202 -3.38 -21.65 5.51
C ILE A 202 -4.13 -21.05 4.33
N LEU A 203 -3.45 -20.23 3.55
CA LEU A 203 -4.01 -19.64 2.32
C LEU A 203 -4.38 -20.75 1.31
N ILE A 204 -3.48 -21.69 1.06
CA ILE A 204 -3.73 -22.81 0.15
C ILE A 204 -4.93 -23.64 0.61
N LEU A 205 -5.06 -23.89 1.91
CA LEU A 205 -6.22 -24.59 2.47
C LEU A 205 -7.51 -23.77 2.24
N ALA A 206 -7.47 -22.46 2.48
CA ALA A 206 -8.61 -21.58 2.27
C ALA A 206 -9.06 -21.57 0.79
N VAL A 207 -8.11 -21.49 -0.15
CA VAL A 207 -8.38 -21.61 -1.60
C VAL A 207 -9.02 -22.97 -1.93
N ARG A 208 -8.48 -24.09 -1.41
CA ARG A 208 -9.03 -25.44 -1.62
C ARG A 208 -10.46 -25.59 -1.10
N GLN A 209 -10.79 -24.86 -0.05
CA GLN A 209 -12.15 -24.88 0.52
C GLN A 209 -13.11 -23.89 -0.14
N GLY A 210 -12.64 -23.10 -1.10
CA GLY A 210 -13.45 -22.05 -1.75
C GLY A 210 -13.78 -20.88 -0.82
N LEU A 211 -12.97 -20.67 0.21
CA LEU A 211 -13.13 -19.56 1.16
C LEU A 211 -12.48 -18.28 0.65
N VAL A 212 -11.50 -18.41 -0.23
CA VAL A 212 -10.76 -17.33 -0.85
C VAL A 212 -10.99 -17.42 -2.35
N ASP A 213 -11.43 -16.34 -2.92
CA ASP A 213 -11.72 -16.18 -4.36
C ASP A 213 -10.48 -15.64 -5.12
N SER A 214 -9.31 -15.71 -4.51
CA SER A 214 -8.09 -15.33 -5.20
C SER A 214 -7.68 -16.42 -6.18
N VAL A 215 -7.21 -15.98 -7.33
CA VAL A 215 -6.83 -16.83 -8.44
C VAL A 215 -5.47 -17.47 -8.17
N ALA A 216 -5.43 -18.42 -7.24
CA ALA A 216 -4.29 -19.32 -7.19
C ALA A 216 -4.53 -20.42 -8.22
N VAL A 217 -3.88 -20.31 -9.35
CA VAL A 217 -3.90 -21.36 -10.38
C VAL A 217 -2.92 -22.46 -9.98
N LYS A 218 -3.31 -23.71 -10.14
CA LYS A 218 -2.39 -24.82 -9.92
C LYS A 218 -1.57 -25.03 -11.19
N ASP A 219 -0.30 -24.70 -11.16
CA ASP A 219 0.67 -25.02 -12.21
C ASP A 219 1.66 -26.09 -11.70
N ASN A 220 1.86 -27.15 -12.49
CA ASN A 220 2.81 -28.24 -12.21
C ASN A 220 2.83 -28.77 -10.76
N SER A 221 1.69 -28.80 -10.07
CA SER A 221 1.51 -29.18 -8.66
C SER A 221 1.71 -28.05 -7.64
N GLU A 222 2.12 -26.88 -8.05
CA GLU A 222 2.28 -25.69 -7.19
C GLU A 222 1.06 -24.76 -7.31
N TYR A 223 0.79 -24.00 -6.26
CA TYR A 223 -0.17 -22.91 -6.32
C TYR A 223 0.56 -21.62 -6.68
N VAL A 224 0.05 -20.92 -7.68
CA VAL A 224 0.65 -19.70 -8.21
C VAL A 224 -0.38 -18.58 -8.17
N ILE A 225 0.00 -17.45 -7.63
CA ILE A 225 -0.77 -16.21 -7.70
C ILE A 225 -0.27 -15.43 -8.90
N ILE A 226 -1.17 -15.11 -9.83
CA ILE A 226 -0.86 -14.24 -10.96
C ILE A 226 -1.26 -12.83 -10.58
N THR A 227 -0.32 -11.90 -10.63
CA THR A 227 -0.50 -10.51 -10.26
C THR A 227 0.24 -9.58 -11.23
N GLU A 228 0.17 -8.28 -10.99
CA GLU A 228 0.83 -7.26 -11.82
C GLU A 228 1.76 -6.39 -10.99
N LEU A 229 2.98 -6.20 -11.47
CA LEU A 229 3.95 -5.26 -10.95
C LEU A 229 4.16 -4.13 -11.96
N GLY A 230 4.11 -2.89 -11.50
CA GLY A 230 4.27 -1.75 -12.38
C GLY A 230 5.37 -0.77 -11.95
N TYR A 231 5.77 0.05 -12.89
CA TYR A 231 6.62 1.20 -12.68
C TYR A 231 6.10 2.37 -13.52
N MET A 232 6.00 3.51 -12.89
CA MET A 232 5.62 4.77 -13.52
C MET A 232 6.73 5.79 -13.29
N GLU A 233 7.05 6.57 -14.30
CA GLU A 233 8.01 7.67 -14.21
C GLU A 233 7.32 8.98 -14.59
N LEU A 234 7.42 9.96 -13.72
CA LEU A 234 6.88 11.31 -13.91
C LEU A 234 8.00 12.33 -14.05
N GLY A 235 7.93 13.14 -15.12
CA GLY A 235 8.84 14.25 -15.35
C GLY A 235 10.30 13.85 -15.51
N ASN A 236 10.60 12.60 -15.89
CA ASN A 236 11.95 12.00 -15.98
C ASN A 236 12.75 12.07 -14.66
N LYS A 237 12.10 12.20 -13.51
CA LYS A 237 12.75 12.40 -12.21
C LYS A 237 12.20 11.48 -11.12
N ILE A 238 10.89 11.36 -11.07
CA ILE A 238 10.21 10.63 -9.99
C ILE A 238 9.80 9.26 -10.50
N GLY A 239 10.41 8.23 -9.94
CA GLY A 239 9.98 6.85 -10.14
C GLY A 239 8.92 6.46 -9.12
N ILE A 240 7.88 5.77 -9.56
CA ILE A 240 6.82 5.26 -8.70
C ILE A 240 6.70 3.75 -8.93
N ALA A 241 7.01 2.97 -7.92
CA ALA A 241 6.76 1.53 -7.92
C ALA A 241 5.27 1.26 -7.64
N LEU A 242 4.59 0.56 -8.54
CA LEU A 242 3.18 0.15 -8.40
C LEU A 242 3.17 -1.28 -7.89
N VAL A 243 2.96 -1.46 -6.59
CA VAL A 243 3.19 -2.73 -5.90
C VAL A 243 1.88 -3.44 -5.57
N PRO A 244 1.72 -4.72 -5.92
CA PRO A 244 0.46 -5.47 -5.77
C PRO A 244 0.23 -6.00 -4.35
N GLY A 245 0.63 -5.26 -3.33
CA GLY A 245 0.48 -5.65 -1.93
C GLY A 245 1.14 -4.66 -0.98
N GLU A 246 1.27 -5.06 0.27
CA GLU A 246 1.95 -4.29 1.29
C GLU A 246 3.42 -4.71 1.33
N ILE A 247 4.32 -3.83 0.88
CA ILE A 247 5.75 -4.10 0.78
C ILE A 247 6.51 -3.56 1.98
N ALA A 248 7.51 -4.33 2.42
CA ALA A 248 8.43 -3.91 3.48
C ALA A 248 9.38 -2.83 2.95
N PRO A 249 9.52 -1.70 3.68
CA PRO A 249 10.34 -0.57 3.27
C PRO A 249 11.80 -0.93 2.99
N GLU A 250 12.34 -1.92 3.68
CA GLU A 250 13.74 -2.36 3.49
C GLU A 250 14.03 -2.96 2.11
N ILE A 251 13.01 -3.44 1.38
CA ILE A 251 13.16 -3.87 -0.02
C ILE A 251 13.38 -2.66 -0.93
N LEU A 252 12.73 -1.56 -0.63
CA LEU A 252 12.77 -0.34 -1.43
C LEU A 252 14.01 0.49 -1.17
N TRP A 253 14.33 0.72 0.11
CA TRP A 253 15.35 1.69 0.54
C TRP A 253 16.52 1.09 1.31
N GLY A 254 16.53 -0.23 1.55
CA GLY A 254 17.61 -0.93 2.23
C GLY A 254 17.41 -1.05 3.74
N GLY A 255 18.44 -1.58 4.40
CA GLY A 255 18.38 -1.85 5.84
C GLY A 255 17.80 -3.23 6.18
N ALA A 256 17.67 -4.13 5.20
CA ALA A 256 17.25 -5.50 5.46
C ALA A 256 18.16 -6.18 6.52
N THR A 257 17.58 -7.08 7.30
CA THR A 257 18.27 -7.84 8.35
C THR A 257 19.49 -8.55 7.82
N THR A 258 20.59 -8.48 8.57
CA THR A 258 21.81 -9.24 8.24
C THR A 258 21.56 -10.75 8.34
N LYS A 259 22.46 -11.54 7.76
CA LYS A 259 22.40 -13.01 7.86
C LYS A 259 22.37 -13.49 9.30
N GLU A 260 23.15 -12.88 10.18
CA GLU A 260 23.27 -13.26 11.59
C GLU A 260 22.00 -12.93 12.38
N GLU A 261 21.32 -11.86 12.01
CA GLU A 261 20.11 -11.38 12.69
C GLU A 261 18.84 -12.01 12.10
N SER A 262 18.85 -12.34 10.80
CA SER A 262 17.68 -12.84 10.07
C SER A 262 17.16 -14.15 10.65
N TRP A 263 15.87 -14.41 10.44
CA TRP A 263 15.21 -15.63 10.90
C TRP A 263 15.76 -16.89 10.26
N THR A 264 15.96 -16.87 8.94
CA THR A 264 16.41 -18.02 8.15
C THR A 264 17.92 -18.27 8.21
N LYS A 265 18.67 -17.33 8.78
CA LYS A 265 20.16 -17.32 8.79
C LYS A 265 20.76 -17.30 7.39
N THR A 266 20.05 -16.66 6.45
CA THR A 266 20.53 -16.35 5.10
C THR A 266 20.61 -14.85 4.91
N SER A 267 21.37 -14.39 3.90
CA SER A 267 21.41 -12.97 3.53
C SER A 267 20.27 -12.61 2.58
N TRP A 268 19.95 -11.33 2.54
CA TRP A 268 19.15 -10.69 1.50
C TRP A 268 20.13 -10.03 0.52
N ASP A 269 20.42 -10.68 -0.59
CA ASP A 269 21.49 -10.29 -1.52
C ASP A 269 20.94 -9.55 -2.75
N TYR A 270 19.84 -8.82 -2.58
CA TYR A 270 19.24 -8.00 -3.63
C TYR A 270 19.58 -6.52 -3.42
N ASP A 271 19.77 -5.82 -4.54
CA ASP A 271 19.87 -4.36 -4.52
C ASP A 271 18.51 -3.73 -4.19
N THR A 272 18.52 -2.53 -3.65
CA THR A 272 17.29 -1.80 -3.35
C THR A 272 16.57 -1.40 -4.63
N TRP A 273 15.25 -1.32 -4.57
CA TRP A 273 14.48 -0.87 -5.72
C TRP A 273 14.80 0.59 -6.09
N GLU A 274 15.19 1.41 -5.13
CA GLU A 274 15.68 2.76 -5.38
C GLU A 274 16.91 2.74 -6.30
N ASN A 275 17.91 1.93 -5.98
CA ASN A 275 19.10 1.76 -6.83
C ASN A 275 18.79 1.14 -8.19
N ILE A 276 17.89 0.17 -8.23
CA ILE A 276 17.46 -0.49 -9.48
C ILE A 276 16.73 0.51 -10.39
N SER A 277 15.85 1.35 -9.85
CA SER A 277 15.05 2.32 -10.62
C SER A 277 15.88 3.38 -11.29
N LYS A 278 16.98 3.82 -10.64
CA LYS A 278 17.83 4.95 -11.06
C LYS A 278 17.09 6.29 -11.20
N ALA A 279 15.90 6.38 -10.63
CA ALA A 279 15.18 7.64 -10.52
C ALA A 279 15.87 8.55 -9.49
N ASP A 280 15.68 9.86 -9.60
CA ASP A 280 16.20 10.81 -8.62
C ASP A 280 15.56 10.58 -7.24
N LYS A 281 14.29 10.15 -7.22
CA LYS A 281 13.54 9.70 -6.05
C LYS A 281 12.64 8.54 -6.45
N LEU A 282 12.65 7.46 -5.66
CA LEU A 282 11.66 6.38 -5.76
C LEU A 282 10.58 6.55 -4.71
N ILE A 283 9.32 6.46 -5.13
CA ILE A 283 8.12 6.47 -4.31
C ILE A 283 7.40 5.13 -4.49
N CYS A 284 6.65 4.70 -3.51
CA CYS A 284 5.87 3.48 -3.57
C CYS A 284 4.36 3.78 -3.57
N PHE A 285 3.63 3.28 -4.54
CA PHE A 285 2.19 3.12 -4.45
C PHE A 285 1.91 1.64 -4.13
N GLY A 286 1.66 1.36 -2.86
CA GLY A 286 1.28 0.04 -2.39
C GLY A 286 -0.18 -0.29 -2.71
N LEU A 287 -0.54 -1.57 -2.61
CA LEU A 287 -1.91 -2.04 -2.86
C LEU A 287 -2.43 -1.68 -4.26
N CYS A 288 -1.53 -1.58 -5.23
CA CYS A 288 -1.87 -1.27 -6.62
C CYS A 288 -2.21 -2.53 -7.40
N ASN A 289 -3.35 -2.53 -8.08
CA ASN A 289 -3.89 -3.58 -8.95
C ASN A 289 -4.31 -4.84 -8.21
N ASP A 290 -3.65 -5.18 -7.09
CA ASP A 290 -3.89 -6.42 -6.34
C ASP A 290 -3.52 -6.26 -4.86
N GLN A 291 -3.79 -7.32 -4.06
CA GLN A 291 -3.38 -7.44 -2.67
C GLN A 291 -2.87 -8.87 -2.42
N VAL A 292 -1.61 -9.13 -2.79
CA VAL A 292 -0.97 -10.43 -2.62
C VAL A 292 -0.53 -10.73 -1.16
N GLY A 293 -0.86 -9.84 -0.24
CA GLY A 293 -0.43 -9.91 1.17
C GLY A 293 0.84 -9.12 1.42
N TYR A 294 1.48 -9.42 2.54
CA TYR A 294 2.73 -8.78 2.91
C TYR A 294 3.89 -9.30 2.09
N ILE A 295 4.71 -8.39 1.60
CA ILE A 295 5.90 -8.64 0.79
C ILE A 295 7.11 -8.29 1.63
N LEU A 296 7.79 -9.32 2.14
CA LEU A 296 8.93 -9.21 3.05
C LEU A 296 10.21 -9.73 2.40
N PRO A 297 11.40 -9.32 2.86
CA PRO A 297 12.64 -9.98 2.48
C PRO A 297 12.60 -11.47 2.88
N ASP A 298 12.92 -12.34 1.94
CA ASP A 298 12.81 -13.81 2.11
C ASP A 298 13.59 -14.34 3.33
N ASN A 299 14.66 -13.65 3.70
CA ASN A 299 15.54 -14.07 4.78
C ASN A 299 14.96 -13.79 6.18
N ASP A 300 13.94 -12.95 6.30
CA ASP A 300 13.39 -12.56 7.61
C ASP A 300 11.89 -12.85 7.76
N ILE A 301 11.36 -13.78 7.01
CA ILE A 301 10.01 -14.31 7.20
C ILE A 301 10.05 -15.38 8.29
N ARG A 302 9.34 -15.15 9.40
CA ARG A 302 9.25 -16.06 10.54
C ARG A 302 8.21 -17.15 10.31
N ALA A 303 8.15 -18.14 11.19
CA ALA A 303 7.16 -19.20 11.07
C ALA A 303 5.72 -18.65 11.19
N MET A 304 4.83 -19.23 10.37
CA MET A 304 3.42 -18.87 10.22
C MET A 304 2.66 -18.92 11.51
N LEU A 305 2.52 -18.49 12.45
CA LEU A 305 1.76 -18.53 13.72
C LEU A 305 2.47 -17.68 14.78
N THR A 306 3.36 -16.81 14.35
CA THR A 306 3.94 -15.79 15.22
C THR A 306 2.98 -14.60 15.35
N GLU A 307 3.19 -13.76 16.31
CA GLU A 307 2.37 -12.56 16.57
C GLU A 307 2.60 -11.43 15.53
N ASN A 308 3.36 -11.71 14.48
CA ASN A 308 3.80 -10.73 13.50
C ASN A 308 2.96 -10.82 12.20
N GLU A 309 3.33 -9.98 11.27
CA GLU A 309 2.69 -9.79 9.97
C GLU A 309 2.81 -11.01 9.06
N GLU A 310 3.71 -11.95 9.36
CA GLU A 310 4.01 -13.12 8.53
C GLU A 310 2.82 -14.06 8.26
N ILE A 311 1.80 -14.01 9.09
CA ILE A 311 0.56 -14.77 8.83
C ILE A 311 -0.14 -14.30 7.55
N ASN A 312 0.08 -13.06 7.16
CA ASN A 312 -0.52 -12.44 5.97
C ASN A 312 0.35 -12.56 4.71
N VAL A 313 1.50 -13.23 4.81
CA VAL A 313 2.37 -13.49 3.68
C VAL A 313 1.80 -14.62 2.84
N SER A 314 1.60 -14.40 1.54
CA SER A 314 1.13 -15.44 0.62
C SER A 314 2.25 -16.39 0.17
N SER A 315 3.48 -15.86 0.13
CA SER A 315 4.67 -16.56 -0.32
C SER A 315 5.90 -16.13 0.49
N THR A 316 6.71 -17.08 0.91
CA THR A 316 8.03 -16.82 1.51
C THR A 316 9.05 -16.32 0.48
N LYS A 317 8.67 -16.26 -0.79
CA LYS A 317 9.50 -15.82 -1.92
C LYS A 317 8.95 -14.58 -2.64
N ALA A 318 7.90 -13.97 -2.13
CA ALA A 318 7.30 -12.80 -2.78
C ALA A 318 8.31 -11.65 -2.94
N GLY A 319 9.15 -11.40 -1.92
CA GLY A 319 10.16 -10.35 -1.94
C GLY A 319 11.16 -10.53 -3.09
N SER A 320 11.79 -11.71 -3.18
CA SER A 320 12.77 -11.99 -4.23
C SER A 320 12.15 -12.02 -5.62
N ILE A 321 11.03 -12.70 -5.80
CA ILE A 321 10.32 -12.78 -7.08
C ILE A 321 9.97 -11.39 -7.61
N LEU A 322 9.41 -10.53 -6.76
CA LEU A 322 9.03 -9.18 -7.16
C LEU A 322 10.25 -8.29 -7.39
N THR A 323 11.35 -8.46 -6.65
CA THR A 323 12.60 -7.71 -6.87
C THR A 323 13.26 -8.07 -8.21
N GLU A 324 13.32 -9.36 -8.56
CA GLU A 324 13.81 -9.81 -9.86
C GLU A 324 12.92 -9.32 -11.01
N SER A 325 11.61 -9.36 -10.80
CA SER A 325 10.63 -8.84 -11.76
C SER A 325 10.76 -7.33 -11.93
N PHE A 326 10.97 -6.57 -10.85
CA PHE A 326 11.20 -5.12 -10.90
C PHE A 326 12.48 -4.77 -11.66
N SER A 327 13.58 -5.49 -11.42
CA SER A 327 14.83 -5.31 -12.17
C SER A 327 14.65 -5.55 -13.68
N THR A 328 13.88 -6.59 -14.04
CA THR A 328 13.54 -6.89 -15.43
C THR A 328 12.67 -5.79 -16.04
N LEU A 329 11.67 -5.32 -15.30
CA LEU A 329 10.75 -4.25 -15.69
C LEU A 329 11.53 -2.97 -16.00
N ILE A 330 12.37 -2.51 -15.09
CA ILE A 330 13.21 -1.31 -15.27
C ILE A 330 14.14 -1.43 -16.47
N SER A 331 14.76 -2.60 -16.66
CA SER A 331 15.64 -2.83 -17.80
C SER A 331 14.93 -2.69 -19.15
N SER A 332 13.62 -2.79 -19.17
CA SER A 332 12.77 -2.73 -20.36
C SER A 332 12.09 -1.37 -20.59
N VAL A 333 12.20 -0.44 -19.63
CA VAL A 333 11.66 0.93 -19.73
C VAL A 333 12.57 1.86 -20.52
N LYS A 334 13.81 1.45 -20.81
CA LYS A 334 14.84 2.24 -21.52
C LYS A 334 14.77 2.10 -23.02
#